data_d052ba2aff8fd8e19d5888897e2fb16f
#
_entry.id   d052ba2aff8fd8e19d5888897e2fb16f
#
_cell.length_a   1.000
_cell.length_b   1.000
_cell.length_c   1.000
_cell.angle_alpha   90.00
_cell.angle_beta   90.00
_cell.angle_gamma   90.00
#
_symmetry.space_group_name_H-M   'P 1'
#
loop_
_entity.id
_entity.type
_entity.pdbx_description
1 polymer ?
#
loop_
_entity_poly.entity_id
_entity_poly.type
_entity_poly.pdbx_seq_one_letter_code
_entity_poly.pdbx_strand_id
1 'polypeptide(L)'
;MKKQEVKVTSKEHKKHADLVKPIGGKYHRNELAFIGAPCGQIQELVNKLNSILENINLGYMDADHGTDVEGLDFDLAYRDKILYHQVNFKSAYSEYELRSQFLGIDLLLINGNHFRGEKQLVIINEKKKESLSRKLDKLTNVIAFVFAEDETEIYDFLKEHIKDWKSLPTFKIADIKSISDFIRRIEEENNPKLRALFLQVGRV
;
A
#
# COMPACT_ATOMS: atom_id res chain seq x y z
N MET A 1 70.44 -7.42 -18.29
CA MET A 1 69.30 -6.73 -17.60
C MET A 1 68.18 -7.75 -17.37
N LYS A 2 67.94 -8.18 -16.12
CA LYS A 2 66.89 -9.12 -15.75
C LYS A 2 65.64 -8.31 -15.52
N LYS A 3 64.59 -8.60 -16.29
CA LYS A 3 63.20 -8.03 -16.03
C LYS A 3 62.68 -8.63 -14.74
N GLN A 4 62.42 -7.79 -13.74
CA GLN A 4 61.65 -8.17 -12.56
C GLN A 4 60.16 -8.25 -12.93
N GLU A 5 59.59 -9.45 -12.85
CA GLU A 5 58.14 -9.64 -12.92
C GLU A 5 57.50 -9.15 -11.61
N VAL A 6 56.69 -8.14 -11.73
CA VAL A 6 55.84 -7.67 -10.62
C VAL A 6 54.67 -8.63 -10.51
N LYS A 7 54.65 -9.51 -9.50
CA LYS A 7 53.51 -10.31 -9.13
C LYS A 7 52.41 -9.36 -8.57
N VAL A 8 51.42 -9.09 -9.37
CA VAL A 8 50.19 -8.46 -8.89
C VAL A 8 49.39 -9.53 -8.12
N THR A 9 49.46 -9.53 -6.81
CA THR A 9 48.53 -10.30 -5.97
C THR A 9 47.16 -9.63 -6.02
N SER A 10 46.24 -10.20 -6.79
CA SER A 10 44.85 -9.82 -6.70
C SER A 10 44.34 -10.14 -5.27
N LYS A 11 44.16 -9.11 -4.44
CA LYS A 11 43.40 -9.27 -3.22
C LYS A 11 42.00 -9.66 -3.64
N GLU A 12 41.57 -10.89 -3.33
CA GLU A 12 40.15 -11.26 -3.43
C GLU A 12 39.33 -10.24 -2.61
N HIS A 13 38.59 -9.40 -3.31
CA HIS A 13 37.58 -8.58 -2.65
C HIS A 13 36.62 -9.57 -2.02
N LYS A 14 36.59 -9.63 -0.67
CA LYS A 14 35.50 -10.29 0.05
C LYS A 14 34.21 -9.71 -0.51
N LYS A 15 33.40 -10.56 -1.12
CA LYS A 15 32.04 -10.15 -1.52
C LYS A 15 31.37 -9.54 -0.29
N HIS A 16 30.96 -8.29 -0.39
CA HIS A 16 30.12 -7.69 0.64
C HIS A 16 28.91 -8.61 0.81
N ALA A 17 28.49 -8.83 2.07
CA ALA A 17 27.24 -9.52 2.33
C ALA A 17 26.14 -8.90 1.45
N ASP A 18 25.32 -9.73 0.84
CA ASP A 18 24.24 -9.27 -0.01
C ASP A 18 23.44 -8.22 0.76
N LEU A 19 23.35 -6.99 0.21
CA LEU A 19 22.55 -5.93 0.78
C LEU A 19 21.12 -6.45 0.82
N VAL A 20 20.58 -6.62 2.02
CA VAL A 20 19.17 -6.95 2.20
C VAL A 20 18.39 -5.84 1.51
N LYS A 21 17.65 -6.20 0.45
CA LYS A 21 16.76 -5.24 -0.21
C LYS A 21 15.82 -4.69 0.85
N PRO A 22 15.69 -3.37 1.00
CA PRO A 22 14.74 -2.82 1.94
C PRO A 22 13.36 -3.39 1.62
N ILE A 23 12.69 -3.95 2.63
CA ILE A 23 11.30 -4.38 2.53
C ILE A 23 10.50 -3.08 2.37
N GLY A 24 9.91 -2.90 1.23
CA GLY A 24 9.13 -1.70 0.90
C GLY A 24 8.28 -1.95 -0.34
N GLY A 25 7.19 -1.25 -0.42
CA GLY A 25 6.27 -1.36 -1.54
C GLY A 25 6.83 -0.77 -2.84
N LYS A 26 6.10 -1.04 -3.91
CA LYS A 26 6.44 -0.60 -5.27
C LYS A 26 6.35 0.92 -5.43
N TYR A 27 5.32 1.52 -4.84
CA TYR A 27 4.98 2.95 -4.99
C TYR A 27 5.39 3.78 -3.78
N HIS A 28 5.37 3.18 -2.59
CA HIS A 28 5.78 3.80 -1.34
C HIS A 28 6.40 2.76 -0.41
N ARG A 29 7.22 3.20 0.55
CA ARG A 29 7.83 2.30 1.57
C ARG A 29 6.80 1.61 2.45
N ASN A 30 5.68 2.30 2.74
CA ASN A 30 4.56 1.79 3.52
C ASN A 30 3.31 1.80 2.64
N GLU A 31 2.87 0.63 2.24
CA GLU A 31 1.70 0.43 1.39
C GLU A 31 0.71 -0.49 2.07
N LEU A 32 -0.57 -0.14 1.97
CA LEU A 32 -1.67 -0.96 2.42
C LEU A 32 -2.76 -1.02 1.35
N ALA A 33 -2.95 -2.17 0.75
CA ALA A 33 -3.96 -2.37 -0.27
C ALA A 33 -5.23 -3.00 0.31
N PHE A 34 -6.39 -2.51 -0.12
CA PHE A 34 -7.70 -3.09 0.13
C PHE A 34 -8.16 -3.79 -1.14
N ILE A 35 -8.45 -5.08 -1.09
CA ILE A 35 -8.83 -5.88 -2.25
C ILE A 35 -10.04 -6.76 -1.94
N GLY A 36 -10.91 -6.98 -2.92
CA GLY A 36 -12.03 -7.92 -2.79
C GLY A 36 -13.38 -7.29 -2.52
N ALA A 37 -13.50 -5.97 -2.60
CA ALA A 37 -14.79 -5.25 -2.56
C ALA A 37 -14.98 -4.39 -3.82
N PRO A 38 -16.20 -3.93 -4.13
CA PRO A 38 -16.45 -2.91 -5.14
C PRO A 38 -15.61 -1.64 -4.89
N CYS A 39 -15.10 -0.98 -5.95
CA CYS A 39 -14.22 0.18 -5.83
C CYS A 39 -14.85 1.32 -5.00
N GLY A 40 -16.14 1.60 -5.18
CA GLY A 40 -16.85 2.60 -4.36
C GLY A 40 -16.87 2.25 -2.86
N GLN A 41 -16.96 0.97 -2.50
CA GLN A 41 -16.92 0.55 -1.09
C GLN A 41 -15.50 0.68 -0.51
N ILE A 42 -14.47 0.39 -1.30
CA ILE A 42 -13.08 0.63 -0.91
C ILE A 42 -12.85 2.12 -0.70
N GLN A 43 -13.29 2.96 -1.62
CA GLN A 43 -13.16 4.41 -1.52
C GLN A 43 -13.90 4.97 -0.28
N GLU A 44 -15.10 4.48 0.00
CA GLU A 44 -15.84 4.86 1.21
C GLU A 44 -15.08 4.47 2.49
N LEU A 45 -14.53 3.25 2.55
CA LEU A 45 -13.72 2.79 3.66
C LEU A 45 -12.49 3.67 3.86
N VAL A 46 -11.75 3.96 2.78
CA VAL A 46 -10.55 4.82 2.82
C VAL A 46 -10.90 6.23 3.29
N ASN A 47 -12.01 6.81 2.83
CA ASN A 47 -12.45 8.14 3.28
C ASN A 47 -12.77 8.16 4.79
N LYS A 48 -13.43 7.12 5.30
CA LYS A 48 -13.70 6.97 6.74
C LYS A 48 -12.40 6.81 7.54
N LEU A 49 -11.44 6.02 7.05
CA LEU A 49 -10.13 5.87 7.69
C LEU A 49 -9.35 7.19 7.70
N ASN A 50 -9.38 7.94 6.61
CA ASN A 50 -8.73 9.25 6.53
C ASN A 50 -9.26 10.23 7.58
N SER A 51 -10.55 10.21 7.87
CA SER A 51 -11.14 11.08 8.91
C SER A 51 -10.78 10.70 10.35
N ILE A 52 -10.29 9.47 10.60
CA ILE A 52 -9.91 8.99 11.94
C ILE A 52 -8.39 8.97 12.14
N LEU A 53 -7.62 8.78 11.08
CA LEU A 53 -6.16 8.69 11.12
C LEU A 53 -5.49 10.10 11.00
N GLU A 54 -6.00 11.08 11.76
CA GLU A 54 -5.66 12.50 11.65
C GLU A 54 -4.14 12.82 11.80
N ASN A 55 -3.38 11.96 12.49
CA ASN A 55 -1.95 12.18 12.75
C ASN A 55 -1.03 11.43 11.75
N ILE A 56 -1.59 10.86 10.70
CA ILE A 56 -0.88 10.12 9.67
C ILE A 56 -1.17 10.80 8.33
N ASN A 57 -0.13 11.26 7.63
CA ASN A 57 -0.29 11.80 6.29
C ASN A 57 -0.59 10.66 5.32
N LEU A 58 -1.86 10.54 4.92
CA LEU A 58 -2.32 9.48 4.04
C LEU A 58 -2.27 9.90 2.58
N GLY A 59 -1.80 8.99 1.72
CA GLY A 59 -2.02 9.03 0.28
C GLY A 59 -3.04 7.98 -0.13
N TYR A 60 -3.73 8.20 -1.23
CA TYR A 60 -4.62 7.20 -1.83
C TYR A 60 -4.33 7.01 -3.31
N MET A 61 -4.26 5.76 -3.73
CA MET A 61 -4.01 5.36 -5.11
C MET A 61 -5.13 4.47 -5.62
N ASP A 62 -5.83 4.94 -6.66
CA ASP A 62 -6.92 4.24 -7.33
C ASP A 62 -6.83 4.42 -8.84
N ALA A 63 -7.63 3.68 -9.61
CA ALA A 63 -7.85 3.87 -11.02
C ALA A 63 -9.28 4.36 -11.25
N ASP A 64 -9.40 5.48 -11.93
CA ASP A 64 -10.68 5.94 -12.44
C ASP A 64 -10.96 5.29 -13.80
N HIS A 65 -12.17 4.81 -13.98
CA HIS A 65 -12.67 4.26 -15.25
C HIS A 65 -13.48 5.29 -16.05
N GLY A 66 -13.56 6.53 -15.55
CA GLY A 66 -14.19 7.63 -16.25
C GLY A 66 -13.43 7.99 -17.53
N THR A 67 -14.17 8.20 -18.62
CA THR A 67 -13.60 8.63 -19.90
C THR A 67 -13.59 10.15 -20.04
N ASP A 68 -14.11 10.87 -19.07
CA ASP A 68 -14.25 12.32 -19.10
C ASP A 68 -12.90 13.01 -18.85
N VAL A 69 -12.13 13.08 -19.93
CA VAL A 69 -10.94 13.93 -19.99
C VAL A 69 -11.42 15.36 -20.30
N GLU A 70 -11.71 16.14 -19.27
CA GLU A 70 -11.94 17.58 -19.46
C GLU A 70 -10.68 18.21 -20.10
N GLY A 71 -10.74 18.40 -21.42
CA GLY A 71 -10.01 19.41 -22.17
C GLY A 71 -8.52 19.53 -21.92
N LEU A 72 -7.74 18.43 -21.95
CA LEU A 72 -6.31 18.51 -21.79
C LEU A 72 -5.58 18.15 -23.09
N ASP A 73 -5.38 19.18 -23.94
CA ASP A 73 -4.43 19.09 -25.03
C ASP A 73 -2.97 19.31 -24.58
N PHE A 74 -2.76 19.61 -23.29
CA PHE A 74 -1.45 19.91 -22.71
C PHE A 74 -0.79 18.64 -22.13
N ASP A 75 0.51 18.51 -22.32
CA ASP A 75 1.28 17.42 -21.71
C ASP A 75 1.29 17.48 -20.17
N LEU A 76 1.22 18.70 -19.62
CA LEU A 76 1.07 19.01 -18.21
C LEU A 76 0.09 20.17 -18.04
N ALA A 77 -0.94 20.00 -17.22
CA ALA A 77 -1.80 21.10 -16.80
C ALA A 77 -1.83 21.22 -15.29
N TYR A 78 -1.58 22.42 -14.78
CA TYR A 78 -1.73 22.77 -13.37
C TYR A 78 -2.97 23.66 -13.22
N ARG A 79 -3.81 23.35 -12.23
CA ARG A 79 -4.97 24.18 -11.87
C ARG A 79 -4.93 24.44 -10.38
N ASP A 80 -4.92 25.71 -10.02
CA ASP A 80 -5.10 26.15 -8.65
C ASP A 80 -6.61 26.19 -8.34
N LYS A 81 -7.03 25.34 -7.45
CA LYS A 81 -8.39 25.29 -6.92
C LYS A 81 -8.37 25.91 -5.52
N ILE A 82 -9.46 26.52 -5.09
CA ILE A 82 -9.53 27.23 -3.80
C ILE A 82 -9.09 26.37 -2.62
N LEU A 83 -9.39 25.06 -2.65
CA LEU A 83 -9.12 24.13 -1.55
C LEU A 83 -7.98 23.15 -1.84
N TYR A 84 -7.55 23.00 -3.08
CA TYR A 84 -6.51 22.03 -3.48
C TYR A 84 -5.87 22.40 -4.83
N HIS A 85 -4.71 21.85 -5.09
CA HIS A 85 -4.05 21.97 -6.39
C HIS A 85 -4.27 20.69 -7.19
N GLN A 86 -4.59 20.84 -8.47
CA GLN A 86 -4.77 19.73 -9.40
C GLN A 86 -3.67 19.76 -10.46
N VAL A 87 -2.98 18.61 -10.61
CA VAL A 87 -1.99 18.42 -11.66
C VAL A 87 -2.41 17.23 -12.51
N ASN A 88 -2.55 17.47 -13.81
CA ASN A 88 -2.90 16.43 -14.76
C ASN A 88 -1.74 16.23 -15.74
N PHE A 89 -1.38 14.98 -15.96
CA PHE A 89 -0.35 14.59 -16.93
C PHE A 89 -0.97 13.73 -18.01
N LYS A 90 -0.63 14.01 -19.26
CA LYS A 90 -1.07 13.24 -20.41
C LYS A 90 -0.32 11.92 -20.58
N SER A 91 0.96 11.91 -20.21
CA SER A 91 1.81 10.72 -20.26
C SER A 91 1.72 9.91 -18.95
N ALA A 92 1.85 8.59 -19.07
CA ALA A 92 1.96 7.73 -17.90
C ALA A 92 3.28 8.01 -17.18
N TYR A 93 3.23 8.13 -15.86
CA TYR A 93 4.42 8.17 -15.02
C TYR A 93 5.19 6.85 -15.06
N SER A 94 6.52 6.95 -15.10
CA SER A 94 7.35 5.84 -14.69
C SER A 94 7.13 5.51 -13.20
N GLU A 95 7.50 4.32 -12.77
CA GLU A 95 7.39 3.93 -11.35
C GLU A 95 8.17 4.87 -10.41
N TYR A 96 9.30 5.42 -10.88
CA TYR A 96 10.11 6.38 -10.13
C TYR A 96 9.41 7.72 -9.96
N GLU A 97 8.84 8.26 -11.01
CA GLU A 97 8.11 9.54 -10.99
C GLU A 97 6.87 9.41 -10.09
N LEU A 98 6.12 8.30 -10.23
CA LEU A 98 4.95 8.04 -9.40
C LEU A 98 5.35 7.92 -7.92
N ARG A 99 6.43 7.20 -7.61
CA ARG A 99 6.94 7.07 -6.25
C ARG A 99 7.36 8.41 -5.65
N SER A 100 7.92 9.31 -6.45
CA SER A 100 8.33 10.63 -5.98
C SER A 100 7.15 11.50 -5.53
N GLN A 101 5.96 11.29 -6.10
CA GLN A 101 4.74 12.01 -5.69
C GLN A 101 4.30 11.64 -4.27
N PHE A 102 4.64 10.44 -3.80
CA PHE A 102 4.26 9.94 -2.49
C PHE A 102 5.33 10.10 -1.40
N LEU A 103 6.43 10.82 -1.65
CA LEU A 103 7.53 10.96 -0.68
C LEU A 103 7.13 11.69 0.61
N GLY A 104 6.15 12.58 0.54
CA GLY A 104 5.70 13.40 1.67
C GLY A 104 4.63 12.77 2.55
N ILE A 105 4.20 11.53 2.25
CA ILE A 105 3.18 10.83 3.02
C ILE A 105 3.79 9.77 3.94
N ASP A 106 3.05 9.35 4.95
CA ASP A 106 3.45 8.31 5.90
C ASP A 106 2.97 6.93 5.45
N LEU A 107 1.74 6.84 4.93
CA LEU A 107 1.11 5.60 4.49
C LEU A 107 0.35 5.81 3.18
N LEU A 108 0.59 4.95 2.19
CA LEU A 108 -0.15 4.89 0.93
C LEU A 108 -1.23 3.81 1.01
N LEU A 109 -2.49 4.23 1.00
CA LEU A 109 -3.64 3.35 0.84
C LEU A 109 -3.88 3.09 -0.65
N ILE A 110 -4.17 1.85 -1.02
CA ILE A 110 -4.23 1.42 -2.42
C ILE A 110 -5.53 0.66 -2.67
N ASN A 111 -6.22 0.96 -3.77
CA ASN A 111 -7.25 0.08 -4.29
C ASN A 111 -6.58 -1.16 -4.93
N GLY A 112 -6.54 -2.25 -4.18
CA GLY A 112 -5.90 -3.52 -4.56
C GLY A 112 -6.55 -4.23 -5.74
N ASN A 113 -7.74 -3.82 -6.16
CA ASN A 113 -8.35 -4.33 -7.38
C ASN A 113 -7.58 -3.91 -8.64
N HIS A 114 -6.89 -2.77 -8.60
CA HIS A 114 -6.17 -2.17 -9.72
C HIS A 114 -4.65 -2.26 -9.55
N PHE A 115 -4.15 -1.96 -8.37
CA PHE A 115 -2.72 -1.90 -8.08
C PHE A 115 -2.34 -2.87 -6.95
N ARG A 116 -1.16 -3.44 -7.04
CA ARG A 116 -0.64 -4.33 -6.00
C ARG A 116 0.06 -3.50 -4.92
N GLY A 117 -0.37 -3.65 -3.67
CA GLY A 117 0.34 -3.11 -2.51
C GLY A 117 1.14 -4.17 -1.78
N GLU A 118 2.11 -3.75 -0.98
CA GLU A 118 2.98 -4.62 -0.19
C GLU A 118 2.20 -5.42 0.84
N LYS A 119 1.41 -4.73 1.68
CA LYS A 119 0.51 -5.34 2.67
C LYS A 119 -0.91 -5.29 2.15
N GLN A 120 -1.71 -6.28 2.49
CA GLN A 120 -3.03 -6.44 1.92
C GLN A 120 -4.08 -6.76 2.99
N LEU A 121 -5.18 -6.00 3.00
CA LEU A 121 -6.42 -6.36 3.68
C LEU A 121 -7.39 -6.92 2.62
N VAL A 122 -7.80 -8.16 2.82
CA VAL A 122 -8.76 -8.80 1.94
C VAL A 122 -10.17 -8.56 2.47
N ILE A 123 -10.99 -7.89 1.68
CA ILE A 123 -12.39 -7.65 2.00
C ILE A 123 -13.22 -8.82 1.45
N ILE A 124 -13.91 -9.51 2.33
CA ILE A 124 -14.82 -10.58 1.98
C ILE A 124 -16.15 -9.95 1.58
N ASN A 125 -16.48 -10.03 0.29
CA ASN A 125 -17.69 -9.44 -0.28
C ASN A 125 -18.20 -10.30 -1.44
N GLU A 126 -19.44 -10.79 -1.35
CA GLU A 126 -20.02 -11.72 -2.34
C GLU A 126 -20.00 -11.14 -3.77
N LYS A 127 -20.23 -9.81 -3.93
CA LYS A 127 -20.19 -9.16 -5.24
C LYS A 127 -18.82 -9.25 -5.95
N LYS A 128 -17.75 -9.53 -5.21
CA LYS A 128 -16.39 -9.64 -5.74
C LYS A 128 -15.76 -11.01 -5.57
N LYS A 129 -16.46 -11.99 -5.00
CA LYS A 129 -16.00 -13.36 -4.74
C LYS A 129 -15.38 -14.02 -5.97
N GLU A 130 -16.09 -14.03 -7.08
CA GLU A 130 -15.60 -14.62 -8.34
C GLU A 130 -14.39 -13.86 -8.90
N SER A 131 -14.39 -12.51 -8.83
CA SER A 131 -13.25 -11.69 -9.26
C SER A 131 -12.03 -11.92 -8.38
N LEU A 132 -12.21 -12.08 -7.07
CA LEU A 132 -11.16 -12.34 -6.11
C LEU A 132 -10.55 -13.73 -6.31
N SER A 133 -11.37 -14.76 -6.55
CA SER A 133 -10.87 -16.11 -6.81
C SER A 133 -9.96 -16.21 -8.04
N ARG A 134 -10.19 -15.35 -9.05
CA ARG A 134 -9.34 -15.26 -10.25
C ARG A 134 -8.05 -14.47 -10.06
N LYS A 135 -7.84 -13.84 -8.91
CA LYS A 135 -6.70 -12.94 -8.62
C LYS A 135 -5.87 -13.41 -7.43
N LEU A 136 -5.89 -14.69 -7.11
CA LEU A 136 -5.16 -15.25 -5.96
C LEU A 136 -3.66 -15.02 -6.05
N ASP A 137 -3.11 -15.01 -7.27
CA ASP A 137 -1.70 -14.68 -7.55
C ASP A 137 -1.29 -13.27 -7.10
N LYS A 138 -2.26 -12.36 -6.94
CA LYS A 138 -2.03 -11.00 -6.42
C LYS A 138 -2.01 -10.93 -4.90
N LEU A 139 -2.52 -11.96 -4.21
CA LEU A 139 -2.53 -12.03 -2.74
C LEU A 139 -1.21 -12.61 -2.23
N THR A 140 -0.27 -11.73 -1.91
CA THR A 140 1.10 -12.13 -1.58
C THR A 140 1.50 -11.87 -0.14
N ASN A 141 0.84 -10.91 0.51
CA ASN A 141 1.09 -10.56 1.90
C ASN A 141 -0.21 -10.06 2.55
N VAL A 142 -1.12 -11.00 2.75
CA VAL A 142 -2.40 -10.74 3.42
C VAL A 142 -2.14 -10.65 4.91
N ILE A 143 -2.51 -9.54 5.53
CA ILE A 143 -2.28 -9.28 6.94
C ILE A 143 -3.57 -9.22 7.78
N ALA A 144 -4.73 -9.12 7.13
CA ALA A 144 -6.03 -9.17 7.80
C ALA A 144 -7.16 -9.45 6.81
N PHE A 145 -8.32 -9.86 7.36
CA PHE A 145 -9.57 -9.95 6.62
C PHE A 145 -10.57 -8.90 7.14
N VAL A 146 -11.36 -8.36 6.23
CA VAL A 146 -12.45 -7.42 6.55
C VAL A 146 -13.73 -7.98 5.97
N PHE A 147 -14.74 -8.23 6.79
CA PHE A 147 -16.04 -8.72 6.34
C PHE A 147 -16.94 -7.56 5.93
N ALA A 148 -17.49 -7.61 4.73
CA ALA A 148 -18.62 -6.77 4.34
C ALA A 148 -19.84 -7.09 5.22
N GLU A 149 -20.87 -6.22 5.18
CA GLU A 149 -21.96 -6.20 6.17
C GLU A 149 -22.62 -7.57 6.41
N ASP A 150 -22.85 -8.36 5.36
CA ASP A 150 -23.57 -9.64 5.42
C ASP A 150 -22.65 -10.87 5.47
N GLU A 151 -21.33 -10.66 5.41
CA GLU A 151 -20.37 -11.75 5.36
C GLU A 151 -19.90 -12.17 6.74
N THR A 152 -19.76 -13.46 6.96
CA THR A 152 -19.34 -14.02 8.25
C THR A 152 -18.20 -15.04 8.12
N GLU A 153 -17.93 -15.53 6.91
CA GLU A 153 -16.96 -16.60 6.68
C GLU A 153 -15.95 -16.26 5.58
N ILE A 154 -14.72 -16.68 5.80
CA ILE A 154 -13.67 -16.60 4.80
C ILE A 154 -13.90 -17.67 3.75
N TYR A 155 -13.82 -17.34 2.47
CA TYR A 155 -14.03 -18.27 1.37
C TYR A 155 -12.99 -19.38 1.34
N ASP A 156 -13.38 -20.61 0.98
CA ASP A 156 -12.50 -21.77 1.01
C ASP A 156 -11.27 -21.62 0.14
N PHE A 157 -11.39 -21.02 -1.05
CA PHE A 157 -10.24 -20.74 -1.91
C PHE A 157 -9.21 -19.81 -1.27
N LEU A 158 -9.60 -18.91 -0.35
CA LEU A 158 -8.68 -18.08 0.42
C LEU A 158 -8.02 -18.88 1.55
N LYS A 159 -8.77 -19.77 2.21
CA LYS A 159 -8.24 -20.66 3.25
C LYS A 159 -7.18 -21.61 2.69
N GLU A 160 -7.38 -22.08 1.45
CA GLU A 160 -6.43 -22.93 0.73
C GLU A 160 -5.18 -22.15 0.29
N HIS A 161 -5.36 -20.92 -0.17
CA HIS A 161 -4.26 -20.09 -0.68
C HIS A 161 -3.40 -19.47 0.41
N ILE A 162 -4.00 -19.00 1.51
CA ILE A 162 -3.34 -18.30 2.61
C ILE A 162 -3.13 -19.28 3.77
N LYS A 163 -1.93 -19.82 3.88
CA LYS A 163 -1.60 -20.88 4.85
C LYS A 163 -1.95 -20.54 6.30
N ASP A 164 -1.66 -19.32 6.71
CA ASP A 164 -1.83 -18.86 8.09
C ASP A 164 -3.11 -18.06 8.32
N TRP A 165 -4.14 -18.28 7.50
CA TRP A 165 -5.37 -17.50 7.53
C TRP A 165 -6.05 -17.46 8.91
N LYS A 166 -5.93 -18.53 9.71
CA LYS A 166 -6.52 -18.63 11.06
C LYS A 166 -5.88 -17.67 12.08
N SER A 167 -4.63 -17.29 11.87
CA SER A 167 -3.90 -16.39 12.75
C SER A 167 -4.10 -14.92 12.40
N LEU A 168 -4.66 -14.63 11.23
CA LEU A 168 -4.88 -13.26 10.78
C LEU A 168 -6.09 -12.64 11.48
N PRO A 169 -5.98 -11.38 11.93
CA PRO A 169 -7.09 -10.66 12.53
C PRO A 169 -8.22 -10.46 11.51
N THR A 170 -9.44 -10.42 12.03
CA THR A 170 -10.65 -10.22 11.25
C THR A 170 -11.42 -9.03 11.79
N PHE A 171 -12.00 -8.23 10.92
CA PHE A 171 -12.78 -7.04 11.24
C PHE A 171 -14.10 -7.04 10.48
N LYS A 172 -15.09 -6.33 10.98
CA LYS A 172 -16.26 -5.93 10.19
C LYS A 172 -15.97 -4.60 9.51
N ILE A 173 -16.40 -4.41 8.28
CA ILE A 173 -16.18 -3.18 7.53
C ILE A 173 -16.79 -1.94 8.21
N ALA A 174 -17.84 -2.13 8.99
CA ALA A 174 -18.47 -1.07 9.79
C ALA A 174 -17.64 -0.66 11.01
N ASP A 175 -16.74 -1.53 11.50
CA ASP A 175 -15.89 -1.23 12.65
C ASP A 175 -14.61 -0.49 12.24
N ILE A 176 -14.80 0.75 11.77
CA ILE A 176 -13.72 1.59 11.29
C ILE A 176 -12.68 1.84 12.38
N LYS A 177 -13.12 1.92 13.65
CA LYS A 177 -12.21 2.15 14.78
C LYS A 177 -11.22 1.01 14.93
N SER A 178 -11.68 -0.24 14.98
CA SER A 178 -10.78 -1.40 15.12
C SER A 178 -9.83 -1.54 13.92
N ILE A 179 -10.31 -1.23 12.70
CA ILE A 179 -9.46 -1.22 11.51
C ILE A 179 -8.39 -0.12 11.62
N SER A 180 -8.77 1.09 12.05
CA SER A 180 -7.82 2.20 12.21
C SER A 180 -6.78 1.92 13.29
N ASP A 181 -7.18 1.33 14.43
CA ASP A 181 -6.27 0.96 15.52
C ASP A 181 -5.29 -0.15 15.08
N PHE A 182 -5.74 -1.07 14.23
CA PHE A 182 -4.88 -2.07 13.61
C PHE A 182 -3.86 -1.44 12.66
N ILE A 183 -4.28 -0.51 11.80
CA ILE A 183 -3.39 0.23 10.89
C ILE A 183 -2.35 1.03 11.67
N ARG A 184 -2.74 1.74 12.73
CA ARG A 184 -1.79 2.47 13.60
C ARG A 184 -0.71 1.57 14.16
N ARG A 185 -1.07 0.40 14.69
CA ARG A 185 -0.09 -0.55 15.23
C ARG A 185 0.94 -1.00 14.19
N ILE A 186 0.48 -1.30 12.97
CA ILE A 186 1.38 -1.68 11.88
C ILE A 186 2.34 -0.54 11.53
N GLU A 187 1.85 0.70 11.51
CA GLU A 187 2.67 1.86 11.19
C GLU A 187 3.65 2.21 12.31
N GLU A 188 3.28 2.05 13.57
CA GLU A 188 4.18 2.21 14.71
C GLU A 188 5.35 1.22 14.68
N GLU A 189 5.09 -0.03 14.29
CA GLU A 189 6.13 -1.05 14.14
C GLU A 189 7.11 -0.71 13.01
N ASN A 190 6.64 -0.08 11.94
CA ASN A 190 7.43 0.24 10.75
C ASN A 190 8.05 1.65 10.77
N ASN A 191 7.55 2.56 11.59
CA ASN A 191 7.98 3.95 11.64
C ASN A 191 8.34 4.41 13.06
N PRO A 192 9.64 4.38 13.44
CA PRO A 192 10.09 4.80 14.76
C PRO A 192 9.72 6.25 15.13
N LYS A 193 9.52 7.13 14.15
CA LYS A 193 9.11 8.53 14.39
C LYS A 193 7.65 8.61 14.85
N LEU A 194 6.77 7.85 14.23
CA LEU A 194 5.36 7.76 14.65
C LEU A 194 5.26 7.13 16.04
N ARG A 195 6.03 6.08 16.32
CA ARG A 195 6.10 5.48 17.65
C ARG A 195 6.48 6.51 18.73
N ALA A 196 7.44 7.38 18.47
CA ALA A 196 7.84 8.43 19.41
C ALA A 196 6.73 9.47 19.64
N LEU A 197 5.98 9.83 18.60
CA LEU A 197 4.88 10.80 18.68
C LEU A 197 3.73 10.27 19.55
N PHE A 198 3.32 9.03 19.35
CA PHE A 198 2.24 8.40 20.13
C PHE A 198 2.60 8.17 21.60
N LEU A 199 3.87 7.89 21.90
CA LEU A 199 4.34 7.78 23.30
C LEU A 199 4.33 9.14 24.04
N GLN A 200 4.38 10.26 23.32
CA GLN A 200 4.27 11.61 23.91
C GLN A 200 2.81 12.00 24.17
N VAL A 201 1.87 11.61 23.33
CA VAL A 201 0.44 11.92 23.47
C VAL A 201 -0.24 11.07 24.56
N GLY A 202 0.22 9.85 24.80
CA GLY A 202 -0.33 8.97 25.84
C GLY A 202 0.13 9.26 27.29
N ARG A 203 0.83 10.38 27.53
CA ARG A 203 1.31 10.80 28.86
C ARG A 203 0.60 12.04 29.42
N VAL A 204 -0.60 12.35 28.93
CA VAL A 204 -1.46 13.41 29.48
C VAL A 204 -2.58 12.80 30.30
#